data_cf784a9322b5dec2f74f0907de1bb90a
#
_entry.id   cf784a9322b5dec2f74f0907de1bb90a
#
_cell.length_a   1.000
_cell.length_b   1.000
_cell.length_c   1.000
_cell.angle_alpha   90.00
_cell.angle_beta   90.00
_cell.angle_gamma   90.00
#
_symmetry.space_group_name_H-M   'P 1'
#
loop_
_entity.id
_entity.type
_entity.pdbx_description
1 polymer ?
#
loop_
_entity_poly.entity_id
_entity_poly.type
_entity_poly.pdbx_seq_one_letter_code
_entity_poly.pdbx_strand_id
1 'polypeptide(L)'
;MILEPIIATHVSNHQRMHFWQTHFGTVEGFATFEVVIFTIMGQFCDEYAGGYWEYCTLPNGGAFIYPDLSPEKLTLFNMHNMHNIHNGNEAVLSPEAAGVAVCLMLYSQWSFRTESELLVERFYQLRDYAIQHPESSAIFHLID
;
A
#
# COMPACT_ATOMS: atom_id res chain seq x y z
N MET A 1 8.84 -14.66 23.71
CA MET A 1 9.64 -13.63 23.03
C MET A 1 8.72 -12.50 22.57
N ILE A 2 9.06 -11.29 22.95
CA ILE A 2 8.30 -10.12 22.54
C ILE A 2 8.98 -9.55 21.28
N LEU A 3 8.23 -9.53 20.19
CA LEU A 3 8.72 -8.90 18.96
C LEU A 3 8.49 -7.39 19.06
N GLU A 4 9.50 -6.62 18.71
CA GLU A 4 9.35 -5.17 18.64
C GLU A 4 8.38 -4.81 17.53
N PRO A 5 7.45 -3.87 17.75
CA PRO A 5 6.54 -3.45 16.71
C PRO A 5 7.29 -2.74 15.58
N ILE A 6 6.83 -2.97 14.35
CA ILE A 6 7.33 -2.25 13.18
C ILE A 6 6.58 -0.92 13.13
N ILE A 7 7.30 0.18 13.28
CA ILE A 7 6.69 1.52 13.33
C ILE A 7 7.05 2.29 12.07
N ALA A 8 6.03 2.78 11.36
CA ALA A 8 6.23 3.59 10.16
C ALA A 8 6.73 4.98 10.51
N THR A 9 7.66 5.49 9.71
CA THR A 9 8.21 6.84 9.86
C THR A 9 7.90 7.65 8.60
N HIS A 10 7.38 8.86 8.78
CA HIS A 10 7.11 9.77 7.66
C HIS A 10 8.41 10.30 7.09
N VAL A 11 8.49 10.31 5.76
CA VAL A 11 9.63 10.83 5.01
C VAL A 11 9.55 12.36 4.97
N SER A 12 10.68 13.04 5.12
CA SER A 12 10.73 14.48 5.01
C SER A 12 10.39 14.95 3.59
N ASN A 13 9.91 16.19 3.45
CA ASN A 13 9.58 16.77 2.15
C ASN A 13 10.75 16.72 1.18
N HIS A 14 11.97 16.91 1.67
CA HIS A 14 13.17 16.87 0.85
C HIS A 14 13.41 15.48 0.24
N GLN A 15 13.08 14.41 0.97
CA GLN A 15 13.32 13.04 0.53
C GLN A 15 12.20 12.50 -0.35
N ARG A 16 11.03 13.13 -0.37
CA ARG A 16 9.86 12.64 -1.12
C ARG A 16 10.11 12.56 -2.61
N MET A 17 10.87 13.49 -3.16
CA MET A 17 11.17 13.53 -4.60
C MET A 17 11.90 12.28 -5.09
N HIS A 18 12.69 11.66 -4.23
CA HIS A 18 13.52 10.52 -4.59
C HIS A 18 13.02 9.21 -3.97
N PHE A 19 11.82 9.22 -3.39
CA PHE A 19 11.28 8.07 -2.65
C PHE A 19 11.28 6.78 -3.46
N TRP A 20 10.66 6.82 -4.65
CA TRP A 20 10.55 5.62 -5.48
C TRP A 20 11.92 5.15 -5.97
N GLN A 21 12.76 6.06 -6.40
CA GLN A 21 14.11 5.71 -6.84
C GLN A 21 14.94 5.13 -5.69
N THR A 22 14.83 5.70 -4.50
CA THR A 22 15.59 5.24 -3.34
C THR A 22 15.21 3.83 -2.94
N HIS A 23 13.91 3.52 -2.93
CA HIS A 23 13.41 2.26 -2.39
C HIS A 23 13.14 1.19 -3.46
N PHE A 24 12.97 1.58 -4.72
CA PHE A 24 12.56 0.69 -5.80
C PHE A 24 13.37 0.90 -7.08
N GLY A 25 14.54 1.56 -7.01
CA GLY A 25 15.26 2.04 -8.19
C GLY A 25 15.72 0.97 -9.16
N THR A 26 15.86 -0.29 -8.73
CA THR A 26 16.23 -1.38 -9.62
C THR A 26 15.03 -2.12 -10.20
N VAL A 27 13.81 -1.74 -9.82
CA VAL A 27 12.58 -2.36 -10.32
C VAL A 27 12.19 -1.69 -11.62
N GLU A 28 12.02 -2.48 -12.68
CA GLU A 28 11.57 -1.95 -13.97
C GLU A 28 10.18 -1.34 -13.82
N GLY A 29 10.01 -0.11 -14.28
CA GLY A 29 8.75 0.60 -14.24
C GLY A 29 8.42 1.28 -12.93
N PHE A 30 9.36 1.36 -11.98
CA PHE A 30 9.11 1.98 -10.68
C PHE A 30 8.58 3.42 -10.78
N ALA A 31 8.96 4.14 -11.83
CA ALA A 31 8.54 5.52 -12.02
C ALA A 31 7.03 5.67 -12.22
N THR A 32 6.33 4.58 -12.55
CA THR A 32 4.87 4.59 -12.74
C THR A 32 4.10 4.17 -11.51
N PHE A 33 4.77 3.74 -10.44
CA PHE A 33 4.11 3.20 -9.24
C PHE A 33 3.12 4.18 -8.63
N GLU A 34 3.50 5.43 -8.50
CA GLU A 34 2.65 6.44 -7.89
C GLU A 34 1.34 6.61 -8.65
N VAL A 35 1.43 6.72 -9.97
CA VAL A 35 0.24 6.87 -10.83
C VAL A 35 -0.65 5.63 -10.72
N VAL A 36 -0.07 4.44 -10.72
CA VAL A 36 -0.82 3.19 -10.60
C VAL A 36 -1.52 3.12 -9.23
N ILE A 37 -0.83 3.48 -8.16
CA ILE A 37 -1.41 3.50 -6.81
C ILE A 37 -2.60 4.47 -6.76
N PHE A 38 -2.44 5.66 -7.29
CA PHE A 38 -3.53 6.65 -7.32
C PHE A 38 -4.73 6.13 -8.13
N THR A 39 -4.46 5.45 -9.24
CA THR A 39 -5.50 4.86 -10.09
C THR A 39 -6.27 3.77 -9.35
N ILE A 40 -5.56 2.85 -8.68
CA ILE A 40 -6.19 1.79 -7.90
C ILE A 40 -7.05 2.39 -6.77
N MET A 41 -6.50 3.37 -6.05
CA MET A 41 -7.24 4.02 -4.97
C MET A 41 -8.54 4.66 -5.50
N GLY A 42 -8.47 5.33 -6.64
CA GLY A 42 -9.66 5.96 -7.25
C GLY A 42 -10.69 4.94 -7.70
N GLN A 43 -10.28 3.77 -8.12
CA GLN A 43 -11.18 2.68 -8.50
C GLN A 43 -11.83 2.02 -7.29
N PHE A 44 -11.10 1.89 -6.20
CA PHE A 44 -11.55 1.16 -5.01
C PHE A 44 -12.35 2.02 -4.04
N CYS A 45 -12.16 3.33 -4.06
CA CYS A 45 -12.69 4.21 -3.02
C CYS A 45 -13.38 5.43 -3.65
N ASP A 46 -14.71 5.49 -3.53
CA ASP A 46 -15.48 6.61 -4.06
C ASP A 46 -15.21 7.92 -3.33
N GLU A 47 -14.75 7.82 -2.08
CA GLU A 47 -14.45 9.00 -1.25
C GLU A 47 -13.13 9.65 -1.64
N TYR A 48 -12.28 8.96 -2.40
CA TYR A 48 -10.99 9.48 -2.84
C TYR A 48 -11.17 10.30 -4.12
N ALA A 49 -10.79 11.57 -4.05
CA ALA A 49 -10.88 12.51 -5.18
C ALA A 49 -9.55 13.23 -5.42
N GLY A 50 -8.44 12.55 -5.16
CA GLY A 50 -7.12 13.15 -5.24
C GLY A 50 -6.71 13.75 -3.90
N GLY A 51 -5.64 14.54 -3.91
CA GLY A 51 -5.14 15.20 -2.72
C GLY A 51 -3.72 14.78 -2.36
N TYR A 52 -3.35 15.07 -1.14
CA TYR A 52 -2.01 14.88 -0.63
C TYR A 52 -1.81 13.44 -0.13
N TRP A 53 -0.60 12.91 -0.33
CA TRP A 53 -0.21 11.59 0.15
C TRP A 53 0.98 11.69 1.09
N GLU A 54 0.98 10.85 2.11
CA GLU A 54 2.12 10.68 3.01
C GLU A 54 2.99 9.52 2.52
N TYR A 55 4.31 9.70 2.64
CA TYR A 55 5.31 8.72 2.24
C TYR A 55 5.98 8.18 3.49
N CYS A 56 6.04 6.87 3.63
CA CYS A 56 6.51 6.23 4.85
C CYS A 56 7.57 5.18 4.57
N THR A 57 8.50 5.06 5.52
CA THR A 57 9.48 3.96 5.53
C THR A 57 9.29 3.12 6.79
N LEU A 58 9.72 1.87 6.70
CA LEU A 58 9.67 0.91 7.80
C LEU A 58 11.08 0.52 8.23
N PRO A 59 11.30 0.22 9.53
CA PRO A 59 12.63 -0.15 10.01
C PRO A 59 13.18 -1.43 9.39
N ASN A 60 12.32 -2.28 8.81
CA ASN A 60 12.76 -3.49 8.12
C ASN A 60 13.17 -3.24 6.67
N GLY A 61 13.14 -2.00 6.20
CA GLY A 61 13.47 -1.63 4.82
C GLY A 61 12.26 -1.41 3.93
N GLY A 62 11.05 -1.68 4.42
CA GLY A 62 9.83 -1.48 3.65
C GLY A 62 9.49 -0.02 3.43
N ALA A 63 8.60 0.22 2.47
CA ALA A 63 8.17 1.56 2.09
C ALA A 63 6.77 1.52 1.50
N PHE A 64 5.97 2.53 1.81
CA PHE A 64 4.60 2.63 1.29
C PHE A 64 4.13 4.08 1.35
N ILE A 65 3.01 4.35 0.68
CA ILE A 65 2.35 5.65 0.72
C ILE A 65 0.88 5.47 1.07
N TYR A 66 0.27 6.51 1.62
CA TYR A 66 -1.17 6.49 1.90
C TYR A 66 -1.77 7.89 1.70
N PRO A 67 -3.08 7.96 1.37
CA PRO A 67 -3.72 9.27 1.16
C PRO A 67 -3.97 9.97 2.48
N ASP A 68 -3.63 11.24 2.56
CA ASP A 68 -3.90 12.08 3.72
C ASP A 68 -5.31 12.68 3.58
N LEU A 69 -6.31 11.91 4.00
CA LEU A 69 -7.72 12.28 3.88
C LEU A 69 -8.33 12.54 5.26
N SER A 70 -9.29 13.48 5.32
CA SER A 70 -9.97 13.87 6.56
C SER A 70 -10.81 12.78 7.20
N PRO A 71 -11.57 11.94 6.46
CA PRO A 71 -12.34 10.87 7.09
C PRO A 71 -11.42 9.89 7.81
N GLU A 72 -11.78 9.51 9.03
CA GLU A 72 -11.02 8.51 9.79
C GLU A 72 -11.10 7.14 9.15
N LYS A 73 -12.19 6.87 8.44
CA LYS A 73 -12.42 5.59 7.78
C LYS A 73 -12.92 5.81 6.37
N LEU A 74 -12.40 4.98 5.47
CA LEU A 74 -12.77 4.95 4.06
C LEU A 74 -13.37 3.58 3.74
N THR A 75 -14.34 3.55 2.83
CA THR A 75 -14.89 2.30 2.33
C THR A 75 -14.23 1.97 1.01
N LEU A 76 -13.57 0.81 0.93
CA LEU A 76 -12.91 0.35 -0.28
C LEU A 76 -13.57 -0.92 -0.79
N PHE A 77 -13.68 -1.02 -2.10
CA PHE A 77 -14.18 -2.19 -2.79
C PHE A 77 -13.13 -2.67 -3.81
N ASN A 78 -12.73 -3.93 -3.71
CA ASN A 78 -11.68 -4.46 -4.59
C ASN A 78 -12.24 -4.76 -5.97
N MET A 79 -12.08 -3.81 -6.89
CA MET A 79 -12.58 -3.93 -8.27
C MET A 79 -11.90 -5.03 -9.07
N HIS A 80 -10.70 -5.45 -8.65
CA HIS A 80 -9.95 -6.50 -9.34
C HIS A 80 -10.53 -7.90 -9.09
N ASN A 81 -11.39 -8.04 -8.07
CA ASN A 81 -12.04 -9.31 -7.73
C ASN A 81 -13.53 -9.29 -8.02
N MET A 82 -13.98 -8.49 -8.98
CA MET A 82 -15.40 -8.31 -9.29
C MET A 82 -16.11 -9.59 -9.72
N HIS A 83 -15.38 -10.54 -10.31
CA HIS A 83 -15.95 -11.83 -10.69
C HIS A 83 -16.36 -12.68 -9.48
N ASN A 84 -15.97 -12.25 -8.29
CA ASN A 84 -16.24 -12.96 -7.03
C ASN A 84 -17.04 -12.07 -6.06
N ILE A 85 -18.08 -11.45 -6.57
CA ILE A 85 -18.88 -10.47 -5.83
C ILE A 85 -19.53 -11.05 -4.56
N HIS A 86 -19.73 -12.36 -4.53
CA HIS A 86 -20.35 -13.00 -3.36
C HIS A 86 -19.42 -13.09 -2.15
N ASN A 87 -18.13 -12.90 -2.34
CA ASN A 87 -17.16 -12.96 -1.25
C ASN A 87 -16.97 -11.58 -0.58
N GLY A 88 -17.59 -10.53 -1.14
CA GLY A 88 -17.63 -9.24 -0.50
C GLY A 88 -16.26 -8.66 -0.20
N ASN A 89 -15.40 -8.47 -1.22
CA ASN A 89 -14.09 -7.85 -1.02
C ASN A 89 -14.24 -6.35 -0.75
N GLU A 90 -15.03 -6.02 0.24
CA GLU A 90 -15.24 -4.66 0.72
C GLU A 90 -14.66 -4.54 2.11
N ALA A 91 -13.99 -3.44 2.40
CA ALA A 91 -13.44 -3.20 3.72
C ALA A 91 -13.55 -1.73 4.09
N VAL A 92 -13.72 -1.48 5.39
CA VAL A 92 -13.65 -0.13 5.95
C VAL A 92 -12.29 0.02 6.61
N LEU A 93 -11.49 0.95 6.11
CA LEU A 93 -10.10 1.11 6.50
C LEU A 93 -9.77 2.57 6.80
N SER A 94 -8.85 2.80 7.73
CA SER A 94 -8.25 4.12 7.86
C SER A 94 -7.50 4.48 6.58
N PRO A 95 -7.24 5.76 6.31
CA PRO A 95 -6.43 6.15 5.15
C PRO A 95 -5.07 5.44 5.10
N GLU A 96 -4.40 5.31 6.24
CA GLU A 96 -3.11 4.62 6.29
C GLU A 96 -3.25 3.15 5.90
N ALA A 97 -4.23 2.45 6.48
CA ALA A 97 -4.46 1.03 6.17
C ALA A 97 -4.86 0.84 4.71
N ALA A 98 -5.64 1.78 4.16
CA ALA A 98 -6.00 1.76 2.74
C ALA A 98 -4.76 1.85 1.85
N GLY A 99 -3.84 2.74 2.20
CA GLY A 99 -2.57 2.88 1.48
C GLY A 99 -1.73 1.60 1.54
N VAL A 100 -1.65 0.98 2.72
CA VAL A 100 -0.95 -0.30 2.88
C VAL A 100 -1.54 -1.36 1.97
N ALA A 101 -2.87 -1.49 1.95
CA ALA A 101 -3.56 -2.48 1.13
C ALA A 101 -3.28 -2.29 -0.35
N VAL A 102 -3.41 -1.06 -0.85
CA VAL A 102 -3.21 -0.75 -2.26
C VAL A 102 -1.74 -0.96 -2.66
N CYS A 103 -0.80 -0.56 -1.81
CA CYS A 103 0.63 -0.79 -2.09
C CYS A 103 0.96 -2.29 -2.12
N LEU A 104 0.41 -3.07 -1.21
CA LEU A 104 0.61 -4.53 -1.23
C LEU A 104 0.11 -5.14 -2.54
N MET A 105 -1.05 -4.69 -3.02
CA MET A 105 -1.59 -5.18 -4.29
C MET A 105 -0.66 -4.83 -5.47
N LEU A 106 -0.19 -3.59 -5.52
CA LEU A 106 0.72 -3.18 -6.58
C LEU A 106 2.01 -4.00 -6.55
N TYR A 107 2.64 -4.12 -5.38
CA TYR A 107 3.90 -4.83 -5.26
C TYR A 107 3.75 -6.31 -5.66
N SER A 108 2.66 -6.94 -5.24
CA SER A 108 2.36 -8.33 -5.60
C SER A 108 2.18 -8.50 -7.10
N GLN A 109 1.31 -7.71 -7.70
CA GLN A 109 1.01 -7.81 -9.14
C GLN A 109 2.23 -7.49 -10.00
N TRP A 110 2.98 -6.47 -9.63
CA TRP A 110 4.15 -6.05 -10.41
C TRP A 110 5.29 -7.06 -10.30
N SER A 111 5.41 -7.75 -9.15
CA SER A 111 6.45 -8.77 -8.98
C SER A 111 6.30 -9.93 -9.96
N PHE A 112 5.07 -10.27 -10.33
CA PHE A 112 4.82 -11.31 -11.33
C PHE A 112 5.27 -10.90 -12.74
N ARG A 113 5.28 -9.60 -13.03
CA ARG A 113 5.66 -9.09 -14.35
C ARG A 113 7.16 -8.88 -14.49
N THR A 114 7.82 -8.48 -13.41
CA THR A 114 9.21 -8.04 -13.48
C THR A 114 10.20 -9.07 -12.95
N GLU A 115 9.72 -10.05 -12.20
CA GLU A 115 10.57 -11.05 -11.53
C GLU A 115 11.66 -10.41 -10.66
N SER A 116 11.39 -9.20 -10.12
CA SER A 116 12.34 -8.44 -9.32
C SER A 116 12.41 -9.00 -7.90
N GLU A 117 13.61 -9.44 -7.48
CA GLU A 117 13.85 -9.89 -6.11
C GLU A 117 13.65 -8.75 -5.11
N LEU A 118 14.06 -7.54 -5.46
CA LEU A 118 13.87 -6.38 -4.59
C LEU A 118 12.39 -6.13 -4.34
N LEU A 119 11.57 -6.23 -5.37
CA LEU A 119 10.13 -5.96 -5.23
C LEU A 119 9.46 -7.02 -4.36
N VAL A 120 9.86 -8.29 -4.50
CA VAL A 120 9.38 -9.35 -3.61
C VAL A 120 9.77 -9.07 -2.16
N GLU A 121 11.00 -8.62 -1.95
CA GLU A 121 11.46 -8.22 -0.61
C GLU A 121 10.62 -7.07 -0.05
N ARG A 122 10.37 -6.04 -0.84
CA ARG A 122 9.53 -4.90 -0.41
C ARG A 122 8.11 -5.32 -0.09
N PHE A 123 7.56 -6.26 -0.87
CA PHE A 123 6.25 -6.82 -0.59
C PHE A 123 6.20 -7.47 0.80
N TYR A 124 7.15 -8.36 1.11
CA TYR A 124 7.16 -9.04 2.40
C TYR A 124 7.45 -8.11 3.57
N GLN A 125 8.29 -7.10 3.38
CA GLN A 125 8.54 -6.10 4.40
C GLN A 125 7.26 -5.33 4.76
N LEU A 126 6.49 -4.93 3.77
CA LEU A 126 5.20 -4.26 4.00
C LEU A 126 4.17 -5.23 4.57
N ARG A 127 4.16 -6.48 4.12
CA ARG A 127 3.26 -7.51 4.63
C ARG A 127 3.49 -7.75 6.11
N ASP A 128 4.75 -7.78 6.55
CA ASP A 128 5.07 -7.93 7.98
C ASP A 128 4.49 -6.80 8.82
N TYR A 129 4.54 -5.58 8.30
CA TYR A 129 3.89 -4.44 8.93
C TYR A 129 2.36 -4.60 8.98
N ALA A 130 1.78 -5.04 7.87
CA ALA A 130 0.33 -5.25 7.77
C ALA A 130 -0.17 -6.33 8.73
N ILE A 131 0.60 -7.40 8.93
CA ILE A 131 0.25 -8.48 9.85
C ILE A 131 0.12 -7.95 11.29
N GLN A 132 0.96 -7.01 11.70
CA GLN A 132 0.94 -6.40 13.03
C GLN A 132 -0.05 -5.26 13.16
N HIS A 133 -0.59 -4.77 12.05
CA HIS A 133 -1.43 -3.59 12.04
C HIS A 133 -2.74 -3.84 12.79
N PRO A 134 -3.26 -2.85 13.54
CA PRO A 134 -4.57 -3.01 14.19
C PRO A 134 -5.71 -3.35 13.25
N GLU A 135 -5.59 -2.97 11.97
CA GLU A 135 -6.59 -3.23 10.93
C GLU A 135 -6.20 -4.41 10.01
N SER A 136 -5.32 -5.28 10.48
CA SER A 136 -4.78 -6.39 9.69
C SER A 136 -5.87 -7.24 9.02
N SER A 137 -6.91 -7.63 9.77
CA SER A 137 -7.99 -8.45 9.23
C SER A 137 -8.68 -7.79 8.05
N ALA A 138 -8.97 -6.49 8.16
CA ALA A 138 -9.64 -5.74 7.10
C ALA A 138 -8.72 -5.53 5.88
N ILE A 139 -7.44 -5.27 6.12
CA ILE A 139 -6.46 -5.13 5.04
C ILE A 139 -6.41 -6.41 4.20
N PHE A 140 -6.23 -7.56 4.84
CA PHE A 140 -6.09 -8.82 4.13
C PHE A 140 -7.42 -9.29 3.53
N HIS A 141 -8.55 -8.97 4.17
CA HIS A 141 -9.85 -9.25 3.58
C HIS A 141 -10.03 -8.51 2.24
N LEU A 142 -9.60 -7.25 2.18
CA LEU A 142 -9.74 -6.46 0.96
C LEU A 142 -8.91 -7.04 -0.19
N ILE A 143 -7.68 -7.44 0.08
CA ILE A 143 -6.74 -7.82 -0.99
C ILE A 143 -6.77 -9.31 -1.34
N ASP A 144 -7.34 -10.13 -0.49
CA ASP A 144 -7.51 -11.56 -0.76
C ASP A 144 -8.73 -11.79 -1.64
#